data_539613908b25905ba7ca41011bfdf728
#
_entry.id   539613908b25905ba7ca41011bfdf728
#
_cell.length_a   1.000
_cell.length_b   1.000
_cell.length_c   1.000
_cell.angle_alpha   90.00
_cell.angle_beta   90.00
_cell.angle_gamma   90.00
#
_symmetry.space_group_name_H-M   'P 1'
#
loop_
_entity.id
_entity.type
_entity.pdbx_description
1 polymer ?
#
loop_
_entity_poly.entity_id
_entity_poly.type
_entity_poly.pdbx_seq_one_letter_code
_entity_poly.pdbx_strand_id
1 'polypeptide(L)'
;MKLSPSIQALIDGLRHLPGVGPKSAQRMTLHLLERDREGAQLIAEAIETALAKVRNCERCRNFTELAICEICSDPKRDASTLCVVEAPADVMAIEQSGSFRGHYYVLMGHLSPIDGIGPEQLGLDTLCAGFTAGQVREVILATNPTVEGEATAYYISQRARDAAVTVSRIAHGVPLGGELEYTDSSTLAHALSGRTVVQE
;
A
#
# COMPACT_ATOMS: atom_id res chain seq x y z
N MET A 1 37.19 14.00 -15.77
CA MET A 1 36.87 13.16 -16.96
C MET A 1 35.34 13.25 -17.14
N LYS A 2 34.88 13.65 -18.33
CA LYS A 2 33.40 13.63 -18.61
C LYS A 2 33.03 12.24 -18.99
N LEU A 3 32.01 11.69 -18.32
CA LEU A 3 31.38 10.40 -18.69
C LEU A 3 30.70 10.55 -20.06
N SER A 4 30.53 9.43 -20.78
CA SER A 4 29.72 9.45 -22.02
C SER A 4 28.26 9.79 -21.69
N PRO A 5 27.51 10.41 -22.61
CA PRO A 5 26.11 10.79 -22.37
C PRO A 5 25.24 9.60 -21.95
N SER A 6 25.43 8.42 -22.55
CA SER A 6 24.67 7.22 -22.22
C SER A 6 24.96 6.68 -20.81
N ILE A 7 26.22 6.74 -20.37
CA ILE A 7 26.58 6.37 -18.99
C ILE A 7 25.92 7.33 -18.01
N GLN A 8 25.98 8.63 -18.28
CA GLN A 8 25.35 9.63 -17.43
C GLN A 8 23.83 9.45 -17.37
N ALA A 9 23.19 9.22 -18.50
CA ALA A 9 21.74 8.97 -18.56
C ALA A 9 21.32 7.75 -17.73
N LEU A 10 22.10 6.67 -17.75
CA LEU A 10 21.81 5.49 -16.93
C LEU A 10 22.00 5.76 -15.42
N ILE A 11 23.04 6.52 -15.05
CA ILE A 11 23.25 6.96 -13.67
C ILE A 11 22.06 7.80 -13.21
N ASP A 12 21.61 8.76 -14.00
CA ASP A 12 20.50 9.64 -13.66
C ASP A 12 19.17 8.86 -13.61
N GLY A 13 18.97 7.91 -14.52
CA GLY A 13 17.81 6.99 -14.49
C GLY A 13 17.75 6.17 -13.20
N LEU A 14 18.85 5.57 -12.78
CA LEU A 14 18.88 4.77 -11.53
C LEU A 14 18.68 5.63 -10.27
N ARG A 15 18.96 6.92 -10.31
CA ARG A 15 18.71 7.83 -9.19
C ARG A 15 17.24 8.15 -8.94
N HIS A 16 16.34 7.80 -9.86
CA HIS A 16 14.90 7.86 -9.61
C HIS A 16 14.41 6.78 -8.61
N LEU A 17 15.22 5.75 -8.38
CA LEU A 17 14.87 4.72 -7.42
C LEU A 17 15.06 5.22 -5.97
N PRO A 18 14.08 4.99 -5.07
CA PRO A 18 14.19 5.40 -3.68
C PRO A 18 15.41 4.76 -3.01
N GLY A 19 16.16 5.56 -2.23
CA GLY A 19 17.38 5.10 -1.56
C GLY A 19 18.63 4.98 -2.46
N VAL A 20 18.51 5.25 -3.76
CA VAL A 20 19.65 5.23 -4.68
C VAL A 20 20.28 6.61 -4.82
N GLY A 21 21.36 6.84 -4.07
CA GLY A 21 22.17 8.05 -4.17
C GLY A 21 23.15 8.03 -5.37
N PRO A 22 23.82 9.17 -5.66
CA PRO A 22 24.74 9.30 -6.82
C PRO A 22 25.83 8.22 -6.86
N LYS A 23 26.45 7.92 -5.73
CA LYS A 23 27.51 6.89 -5.64
C LYS A 23 27.00 5.48 -5.91
N SER A 24 25.82 5.15 -5.40
CA SER A 24 25.20 3.85 -5.64
C SER A 24 24.77 3.70 -7.10
N ALA A 25 24.16 4.71 -7.70
CA ALA A 25 23.79 4.73 -9.11
C ALA A 25 25.01 4.55 -10.02
N GLN A 26 26.11 5.27 -9.74
CA GLN A 26 27.36 5.15 -10.51
C GLN A 26 27.92 3.72 -10.41
N ARG A 27 27.95 3.15 -9.20
CA ARG A 27 28.46 1.77 -8.98
C ARG A 27 27.60 0.74 -9.70
N MET A 28 26.27 0.86 -9.62
CA MET A 28 25.33 -0.01 -10.34
C MET A 28 25.52 0.09 -11.85
N THR A 29 25.61 1.29 -12.39
CA THR A 29 25.85 1.54 -13.82
C THR A 29 27.13 0.86 -14.31
N LEU A 30 28.24 1.06 -13.60
CA LEU A 30 29.52 0.45 -13.98
C LEU A 30 29.49 -1.08 -13.89
N HIS A 31 28.83 -1.62 -12.84
CA HIS A 31 28.65 -3.08 -12.70
C HIS A 31 27.89 -3.66 -13.88
N LEU A 32 26.73 -3.08 -14.24
CA LEU A 32 25.90 -3.54 -15.35
C LEU A 32 26.66 -3.49 -16.69
N LEU A 33 27.43 -2.42 -16.93
CA LEU A 33 28.12 -2.25 -18.21
C LEU A 33 29.41 -3.06 -18.33
N GLU A 34 30.09 -3.32 -17.22
CA GLU A 34 31.37 -4.02 -17.19
C GLU A 34 31.20 -5.55 -17.01
N ARG A 35 30.28 -5.95 -16.10
CA ARG A 35 30.22 -7.34 -15.60
C ARG A 35 28.94 -8.09 -15.91
N ASP A 36 27.82 -7.37 -16.11
CA ASP A 36 26.50 -8.02 -16.22
C ASP A 36 25.61 -7.32 -17.27
N ARG A 37 26.03 -7.39 -18.52
CA ARG A 37 25.26 -6.81 -19.63
C ARG A 37 23.96 -7.57 -19.91
N GLU A 38 23.96 -8.89 -19.66
CA GLU A 38 22.75 -9.71 -19.78
C GLU A 38 21.73 -9.34 -18.73
N GLY A 39 22.16 -9.18 -17.47
CA GLY A 39 21.29 -8.68 -16.40
C GLY A 39 20.76 -7.28 -16.66
N ALA A 40 21.58 -6.38 -17.24
CA ALA A 40 21.12 -5.06 -17.66
C ALA A 40 20.00 -5.15 -18.72
N GLN A 41 20.13 -6.03 -19.70
CA GLN A 41 19.11 -6.24 -20.74
C GLN A 41 17.82 -6.81 -20.14
N LEU A 42 17.94 -7.84 -19.27
CA LEU A 42 16.79 -8.42 -18.58
C LEU A 42 16.02 -7.40 -17.74
N ILE A 43 16.73 -6.53 -17.01
CA ILE A 43 16.11 -5.45 -16.22
C ILE A 43 15.35 -4.48 -17.13
N ALA A 44 15.95 -4.06 -18.24
CA ALA A 44 15.32 -3.15 -19.17
C ALA A 44 14.04 -3.76 -19.78
N GLU A 45 14.09 -4.99 -20.25
CA GLU A 45 12.95 -5.72 -20.82
C GLU A 45 11.84 -5.97 -19.78
N ALA A 46 12.19 -6.27 -18.53
CA ALA A 46 11.25 -6.46 -17.45
C ALA A 46 10.52 -5.16 -17.12
N ILE A 47 11.22 -4.03 -17.08
CA ILE A 47 10.62 -2.71 -16.83
C ILE A 47 9.66 -2.35 -17.98
N GLU A 48 10.08 -2.49 -19.23
CA GLU A 48 9.23 -2.21 -20.39
C GLU A 48 7.97 -3.08 -20.39
N THR A 49 8.14 -4.38 -20.10
CA THR A 49 7.02 -5.33 -20.02
C THR A 49 6.04 -4.95 -18.91
N ALA A 50 6.55 -4.62 -17.72
CA ALA A 50 5.71 -4.22 -16.60
C ALA A 50 4.93 -2.93 -16.91
N LEU A 51 5.58 -1.91 -17.47
CA LEU A 51 4.94 -0.66 -17.86
C LEU A 51 3.85 -0.85 -18.93
N ALA A 52 4.02 -1.81 -19.83
CA ALA A 52 3.05 -2.09 -20.89
C ALA A 52 1.85 -2.91 -20.41
N LYS A 53 2.03 -3.80 -19.42
CA LYS A 53 1.01 -4.79 -19.03
C LYS A 53 0.33 -4.48 -17.70
N VAL A 54 1.07 -3.95 -16.72
CA VAL A 54 0.54 -3.73 -15.38
C VAL A 54 -0.37 -2.51 -15.36
N ARG A 55 -1.54 -2.69 -14.79
CA ARG A 55 -2.56 -1.65 -14.57
C ARG A 55 -3.21 -1.81 -13.21
N ASN A 56 -4.07 -0.90 -12.86
CA ASN A 56 -4.87 -1.02 -11.65
C ASN A 56 -6.11 -1.88 -11.89
N CYS A 57 -6.40 -2.77 -10.95
CA CYS A 57 -7.66 -3.52 -10.92
C CYS A 57 -8.84 -2.55 -10.87
N GLU A 58 -9.85 -2.76 -11.72
CA GLU A 58 -11.03 -1.89 -11.81
C GLU A 58 -11.88 -1.88 -10.53
N ARG A 59 -11.77 -2.92 -9.67
CA ARG A 59 -12.49 -3.00 -8.39
C ARG A 59 -11.71 -2.44 -7.22
N CYS A 60 -10.49 -2.95 -7.01
CA CYS A 60 -9.72 -2.67 -5.79
C CYS A 60 -8.54 -1.73 -6.00
N ARG A 61 -8.23 -1.36 -7.24
CA ARG A 61 -7.08 -0.51 -7.64
C ARG A 61 -5.70 -1.11 -7.36
N ASN A 62 -5.59 -2.36 -6.88
CA ASN A 62 -4.30 -3.03 -6.76
C ASN A 62 -3.68 -3.29 -8.15
N PHE A 63 -2.37 -3.43 -8.21
CA PHE A 63 -1.67 -3.76 -9.46
C PHE A 63 -2.02 -5.16 -9.97
N THR A 64 -2.26 -5.26 -11.28
CA THR A 64 -2.59 -6.51 -11.97
C THR A 64 -2.36 -6.35 -13.47
N GLU A 65 -2.20 -7.46 -14.18
CA GLU A 65 -2.24 -7.48 -15.67
C GLU A 65 -3.67 -7.68 -16.21
N LEU A 66 -4.63 -8.07 -15.36
CA LEU A 66 -6.02 -8.33 -15.71
C LEU A 66 -6.91 -7.10 -15.46
N ALA A 67 -8.10 -7.06 -16.04
CA ALA A 67 -9.12 -6.04 -15.72
C ALA A 67 -9.51 -6.12 -14.24
N ILE A 68 -9.74 -7.33 -13.74
CA ILE A 68 -10.04 -7.65 -12.35
C ILE A 68 -8.96 -8.59 -11.84
N CYS A 69 -8.30 -8.22 -10.72
CA CYS A 69 -7.24 -9.01 -10.12
C CYS A 69 -7.75 -10.34 -9.55
N GLU A 70 -6.84 -11.27 -9.31
CA GLU A 70 -7.15 -12.60 -8.77
C GLU A 70 -7.88 -12.53 -7.43
N ILE A 71 -7.52 -11.58 -6.55
CA ILE A 71 -8.19 -11.36 -5.27
C ILE A 71 -9.66 -10.99 -5.47
N CYS A 72 -9.94 -10.04 -6.36
CA CYS A 72 -11.31 -9.58 -6.62
C CYS A 72 -12.17 -10.58 -7.41
N SER A 73 -11.56 -11.50 -8.13
CA SER A 73 -12.26 -12.54 -8.90
C SER A 73 -12.44 -13.85 -8.13
N ASP A 74 -11.82 -14.03 -6.97
CA ASP A 74 -11.94 -15.25 -6.17
C ASP A 74 -13.32 -15.33 -5.49
N PRO A 75 -14.18 -16.30 -5.89
CA PRO A 75 -15.53 -16.45 -5.34
C PRO A 75 -15.55 -16.95 -3.88
N LYS A 76 -14.40 -17.37 -3.35
CA LYS A 76 -14.30 -17.85 -1.95
C LYS A 76 -14.11 -16.70 -0.96
N ARG A 77 -13.91 -15.48 -1.45
CA ARG A 77 -13.72 -14.31 -0.59
C ARG A 77 -15.05 -13.69 -0.17
N ASP A 78 -15.06 -13.16 1.03
CA ASP A 78 -16.22 -12.46 1.58
C ASP A 78 -16.34 -11.06 0.99
N ALA A 79 -17.30 -10.88 0.10
CA ALA A 79 -17.58 -9.58 -0.52
C ALA A 79 -18.21 -8.56 0.46
N SER A 80 -18.66 -9.00 1.63
CA SER A 80 -19.25 -8.11 2.64
C SER A 80 -18.23 -7.40 3.52
N THR A 81 -16.95 -7.85 3.49
CA THR A 81 -15.86 -7.28 4.29
C THR A 81 -14.81 -6.64 3.37
N LEU A 82 -14.60 -5.34 3.54
CA LEU A 82 -13.68 -4.54 2.73
C LEU A 82 -12.53 -3.99 3.59
N CYS A 83 -11.29 -4.33 3.25
CA CYS A 83 -10.09 -3.77 3.88
C CYS A 83 -9.54 -2.62 3.03
N VAL A 84 -9.44 -1.43 3.60
CA VAL A 84 -8.89 -0.24 2.94
C VAL A 84 -7.45 -0.04 3.38
N VAL A 85 -6.54 0.00 2.40
CA VAL A 85 -5.09 0.12 2.59
C VAL A 85 -4.52 1.28 1.78
N GLU A 86 -3.34 1.77 2.14
CA GLU A 86 -2.70 2.90 1.44
C GLU A 86 -1.96 2.46 0.17
N ALA A 87 -1.33 1.28 0.19
CA ALA A 87 -0.44 0.85 -0.89
C ALA A 87 -0.64 -0.64 -1.27
N PRO A 88 -0.24 -1.03 -2.49
CA PRO A 88 -0.21 -2.44 -2.89
C PRO A 88 0.64 -3.33 -1.97
N ALA A 89 1.71 -2.78 -1.39
CA ALA A 89 2.57 -3.49 -0.44
C ALA A 89 1.80 -3.93 0.82
N ASP A 90 0.82 -3.13 1.27
CA ASP A 90 -0.01 -3.46 2.44
C ASP A 90 -0.90 -4.67 2.14
N VAL A 91 -1.44 -4.75 0.91
CA VAL A 91 -2.20 -5.94 0.47
C VAL A 91 -1.32 -7.17 0.54
N MET A 92 -0.08 -7.10 0.05
CA MET A 92 0.85 -8.22 0.08
C MET A 92 1.15 -8.67 1.52
N ALA A 93 1.37 -7.72 2.43
CA ALA A 93 1.65 -8.02 3.83
C ALA A 93 0.45 -8.69 4.53
N ILE A 94 -0.78 -8.20 4.29
CA ILE A 94 -1.99 -8.78 4.87
C ILE A 94 -2.25 -10.18 4.28
N GLU A 95 -2.10 -10.37 2.97
CA GLU A 95 -2.27 -11.67 2.32
C GLU A 95 -1.26 -12.71 2.84
N GLN A 96 0.00 -12.31 3.07
CA GLN A 96 1.02 -13.18 3.65
C GLN A 96 0.68 -13.66 5.06
N SER A 97 -0.09 -12.87 5.83
CA SER A 97 -0.56 -13.29 7.16
C SER A 97 -1.59 -14.44 7.10
N GLY A 98 -2.26 -14.61 5.98
CA GLY A 98 -3.30 -15.62 5.75
C GLY A 98 -4.57 -15.44 6.60
N SER A 99 -4.69 -14.34 7.35
CA SER A 99 -5.77 -14.12 8.33
C SER A 99 -6.98 -13.37 7.77
N PHE A 100 -6.88 -12.81 6.57
CA PHE A 100 -7.95 -12.03 5.95
C PHE A 100 -8.52 -12.71 4.70
N ARG A 101 -9.84 -12.72 4.57
CA ARG A 101 -10.56 -13.36 3.46
C ARG A 101 -11.57 -12.45 2.78
N GLY A 102 -11.56 -11.16 3.08
CA GLY A 102 -12.38 -10.15 2.42
C GLY A 102 -11.75 -9.59 1.15
N HIS A 103 -12.32 -8.51 0.65
CA HIS A 103 -11.80 -7.74 -0.47
C HIS A 103 -11.00 -6.54 0.01
N TYR A 104 -10.24 -5.94 -0.91
CA TYR A 104 -9.42 -4.77 -0.62
C TYR A 104 -9.88 -3.55 -1.42
N TYR A 105 -9.50 -2.38 -0.95
CA TYR A 105 -9.45 -1.14 -1.72
C TYR A 105 -8.13 -0.44 -1.44
N VAL A 106 -7.35 -0.19 -2.50
CA VAL A 106 -6.03 0.42 -2.41
C VAL A 106 -6.15 1.89 -2.77
N LEU A 107 -5.83 2.77 -1.83
CA LEU A 107 -5.94 4.22 -1.98
C LEU A 107 -4.87 4.78 -2.93
N MET A 108 -3.72 4.12 -3.05
CA MET A 108 -2.50 4.61 -3.71
C MET A 108 -1.94 5.86 -3.06
N GLY A 109 -2.07 5.97 -1.74
CA GLY A 109 -1.61 7.09 -0.92
C GLY A 109 -2.52 7.36 0.27
N HIS A 110 -2.43 8.57 0.79
CA HIS A 110 -3.24 9.09 1.90
C HIS A 110 -3.59 10.56 1.64
N LEU A 111 -4.53 11.10 2.38
CA LEU A 111 -4.85 12.53 2.33
C LEU A 111 -3.63 13.35 2.78
N SER A 112 -3.18 14.26 1.93
CA SER A 112 -2.07 15.16 2.23
C SER A 112 -2.34 16.55 1.65
N PRO A 113 -2.84 17.49 2.45
CA PRO A 113 -3.03 18.86 1.97
C PRO A 113 -1.73 19.53 1.53
N ILE A 114 -0.60 19.15 2.13
CA ILE A 114 0.72 19.70 1.81
C ILE A 114 1.15 19.27 0.40
N ASP A 115 0.87 18.01 0.02
CA ASP A 115 1.19 17.45 -1.29
C ASP A 115 0.05 17.65 -2.31
N GLY A 116 -1.04 18.30 -1.91
CA GLY A 116 -2.21 18.51 -2.75
C GLY A 116 -3.03 17.24 -3.04
N ILE A 117 -2.86 16.19 -2.22
CA ILE A 117 -3.57 14.93 -2.38
C ILE A 117 -4.91 14.99 -1.62
N GLY A 118 -5.99 15.09 -2.38
CA GLY A 118 -7.37 15.13 -1.87
C GLY A 118 -8.13 13.82 -2.07
N PRO A 119 -9.42 13.80 -1.72
CA PRO A 119 -10.28 12.63 -1.85
C PRO A 119 -10.38 12.08 -3.27
N GLU A 120 -10.36 12.94 -4.28
CA GLU A 120 -10.49 12.58 -5.69
C GLU A 120 -9.30 11.72 -6.16
N GLN A 121 -8.06 12.13 -5.85
CA GLN A 121 -6.84 11.41 -6.23
C GLN A 121 -6.78 10.01 -5.60
N LEU A 122 -7.32 9.88 -4.39
CA LEU A 122 -7.41 8.60 -3.67
C LEU A 122 -8.59 7.73 -4.13
N GLY A 123 -9.46 8.24 -4.99
CA GLY A 123 -10.66 7.53 -5.46
C GLY A 123 -11.70 7.31 -4.36
N LEU A 124 -11.76 8.19 -3.35
CA LEU A 124 -12.66 8.04 -2.21
C LEU A 124 -14.13 8.12 -2.60
N ASP A 125 -14.47 8.84 -3.66
CA ASP A 125 -15.85 8.90 -4.16
C ASP A 125 -16.31 7.52 -4.66
N THR A 126 -15.45 6.82 -5.40
CA THR A 126 -15.73 5.45 -5.86
C THR A 126 -15.86 4.48 -4.69
N LEU A 127 -14.96 4.57 -3.71
CA LEU A 127 -15.03 3.77 -2.48
C LEU A 127 -16.35 4.00 -1.75
N CYS A 128 -16.73 5.27 -1.53
CA CYS A 128 -17.94 5.65 -0.80
C CYS A 128 -19.23 5.26 -1.55
N ALA A 129 -19.22 5.33 -2.89
CA ALA A 129 -20.32 4.83 -3.69
C ALA A 129 -20.53 3.30 -3.49
N GLY A 130 -19.46 2.55 -3.29
CA GLY A 130 -19.51 1.12 -2.94
C GLY A 130 -20.23 0.84 -1.61
N PHE A 131 -20.15 1.73 -0.63
CA PHE A 131 -20.87 1.58 0.64
C PHE A 131 -22.40 1.67 0.46
N THR A 132 -22.85 2.58 -0.38
CA THR A 132 -24.29 2.76 -0.65
C THR A 132 -24.90 1.66 -1.54
N ALA A 133 -24.08 0.90 -2.27
CA ALA A 133 -24.52 -0.24 -3.06
C ALA A 133 -24.99 -1.44 -2.21
N GLY A 134 -24.76 -1.42 -0.89
CA GLY A 134 -25.31 -2.38 0.07
C GLY A 134 -24.62 -3.75 0.11
N GLN A 135 -23.53 -3.95 -0.60
CA GLN A 135 -22.76 -5.20 -0.56
C GLN A 135 -21.79 -5.24 0.64
N VAL A 136 -21.20 -4.10 1.00
CA VAL A 136 -20.24 -3.99 2.10
C VAL A 136 -20.99 -3.81 3.41
N ARG A 137 -20.73 -4.69 4.37
CA ARG A 137 -21.26 -4.63 5.75
C ARG A 137 -20.24 -4.08 6.73
N GLU A 138 -18.97 -4.38 6.49
CA GLU A 138 -17.86 -3.93 7.32
C GLU A 138 -16.74 -3.36 6.45
N VAL A 139 -16.24 -2.20 6.83
CA VAL A 139 -15.00 -1.62 6.32
C VAL A 139 -13.94 -1.63 7.40
N ILE A 140 -12.81 -2.30 7.13
CA ILE A 140 -11.63 -2.33 7.99
C ILE A 140 -10.66 -1.27 7.49
N LEU A 141 -10.37 -0.28 8.30
CA LEU A 141 -9.41 0.76 7.98
C LEU A 141 -7.99 0.30 8.40
N ALA A 142 -7.18 -0.04 7.41
CA ALA A 142 -5.80 -0.49 7.57
C ALA A 142 -4.81 0.53 6.98
N THR A 143 -5.11 1.83 7.17
CA THR A 143 -4.18 2.92 6.87
C THR A 143 -3.06 2.96 7.92
N ASN A 144 -1.90 3.49 7.53
CA ASN A 144 -0.77 3.63 8.44
C ASN A 144 -1.11 4.49 9.65
N PRO A 145 -0.50 4.23 10.84
CA PRO A 145 -0.72 5.02 12.05
C PRO A 145 0.10 6.34 12.03
N THR A 146 -0.03 7.09 10.93
CA THR A 146 0.52 8.44 10.74
C THR A 146 -0.60 9.46 10.86
N VAL A 147 -0.26 10.74 11.01
CA VAL A 147 -1.27 11.82 11.07
C VAL A 147 -2.15 11.82 9.81
N GLU A 148 -1.53 11.65 8.65
CA GLU A 148 -2.21 11.59 7.34
C GLU A 148 -3.07 10.34 7.20
N GLY A 149 -2.56 9.18 7.65
CA GLY A 149 -3.31 7.92 7.66
C GLY A 149 -4.51 7.95 8.60
N GLU A 150 -4.37 8.59 9.79
CA GLU A 150 -5.49 8.83 10.71
C GLU A 150 -6.54 9.78 10.11
N ALA A 151 -6.11 10.87 9.48
CA ALA A 151 -7.01 11.80 8.81
C ALA A 151 -7.79 11.11 7.69
N THR A 152 -7.09 10.25 6.92
CA THR A 152 -7.69 9.45 5.84
C THR A 152 -8.71 8.46 6.40
N ALA A 153 -8.35 7.73 7.47
CA ALA A 153 -9.25 6.81 8.15
C ALA A 153 -10.49 7.53 8.70
N TYR A 154 -10.30 8.69 9.30
CA TYR A 154 -11.40 9.50 9.82
C TYR A 154 -12.39 9.90 8.72
N TYR A 155 -11.88 10.43 7.60
CA TYR A 155 -12.70 10.81 6.46
C TYR A 155 -13.54 9.63 5.94
N ILE A 156 -12.93 8.47 5.74
CA ILE A 156 -13.61 7.26 5.26
C ILE A 156 -14.65 6.79 6.29
N SER A 157 -14.31 6.83 7.58
CA SER A 157 -15.19 6.38 8.66
C SER A 157 -16.49 7.18 8.72
N GLN A 158 -16.45 8.49 8.49
CA GLN A 158 -17.65 9.32 8.44
C GLN A 158 -18.58 8.89 7.30
N ARG A 159 -18.04 8.71 6.10
CA ARG A 159 -18.80 8.27 4.92
C ARG A 159 -19.39 6.88 5.07
N ALA A 160 -18.65 5.95 5.68
CA ALA A 160 -19.13 4.59 5.93
C ALA A 160 -20.29 4.58 6.95
N ARG A 161 -20.18 5.38 8.02
CA ARG A 161 -21.25 5.53 9.02
C ARG A 161 -22.51 6.13 8.42
N ASP A 162 -22.40 7.13 7.56
CA ASP A 162 -23.53 7.73 6.84
C ASP A 162 -24.28 6.71 5.97
N ALA A 163 -23.56 5.66 5.50
CA ALA A 163 -24.11 4.54 4.76
C ALA A 163 -24.49 3.33 5.64
N ALA A 164 -24.48 3.47 6.97
CA ALA A 164 -24.74 2.41 7.94
C ALA A 164 -23.82 1.16 7.80
N VAL A 165 -22.58 1.35 7.32
CA VAL A 165 -21.55 0.32 7.25
C VAL A 165 -20.78 0.30 8.58
N THR A 166 -20.54 -0.89 9.13
CA THR A 166 -19.71 -1.07 10.30
C THR A 166 -18.27 -0.67 9.98
N VAL A 167 -17.66 0.14 10.85
CA VAL A 167 -16.27 0.59 10.69
C VAL A 167 -15.43 -0.04 11.79
N SER A 168 -14.39 -0.75 11.38
CA SER A 168 -13.37 -1.28 12.27
C SER A 168 -11.98 -0.79 11.85
N ARG A 169 -11.01 -0.96 12.72
CA ARG A 169 -9.62 -0.61 12.49
C ARG A 169 -8.72 -1.75 12.94
N ILE A 170 -7.61 -1.94 12.23
CA ILE A 170 -6.59 -2.89 12.71
C ILE A 170 -6.11 -2.46 14.09
N ALA A 171 -5.95 -3.43 14.99
CA ALA A 171 -5.50 -3.17 16.35
C ALA A 171 -4.07 -2.63 16.37
N HIS A 172 -3.85 -1.62 17.20
CA HIS A 172 -2.51 -1.13 17.52
C HIS A 172 -2.06 -1.79 18.83
N GLY A 173 -0.84 -2.29 18.86
CA GLY A 173 -0.38 -2.97 20.07
C GLY A 173 1.09 -3.33 20.07
N VAL A 174 1.53 -3.90 21.19
CA VAL A 174 2.88 -4.43 21.34
C VAL A 174 3.06 -5.64 20.42
N PRO A 175 4.17 -5.72 19.66
CA PRO A 175 4.41 -6.86 18.77
C PRO A 175 4.56 -8.16 19.58
N LEU A 176 3.98 -9.22 19.06
CA LEU A 176 4.09 -10.55 19.67
C LEU A 176 5.55 -11.02 19.67
N GLY A 177 6.02 -11.52 20.82
CA GLY A 177 7.39 -11.99 21.02
C GLY A 177 8.40 -10.89 21.32
N GLY A 178 7.96 -9.63 21.44
CA GLY A 178 8.78 -8.51 21.91
C GLY A 178 8.70 -8.34 23.42
N GLU A 179 9.74 -7.75 24.01
CA GLU A 179 9.76 -7.34 25.40
C GLU A 179 9.29 -5.89 25.55
N LEU A 180 8.51 -5.59 26.60
CA LEU A 180 7.92 -4.26 26.78
C LEU A 180 8.96 -3.15 26.91
N GLU A 181 10.14 -3.46 27.48
CA GLU A 181 11.21 -2.47 27.67
C GLU A 181 11.82 -1.97 26.36
N TYR A 182 11.71 -2.74 25.27
CA TYR A 182 12.20 -2.33 23.93
C TYR A 182 11.11 -1.71 23.04
N THR A 183 9.88 -1.61 23.57
CA THR A 183 8.78 -0.99 22.84
C THR A 183 8.77 0.52 23.11
N ASP A 184 8.66 1.30 22.05
CA ASP A 184 8.59 2.76 22.17
C ASP A 184 7.38 3.21 22.99
N SER A 185 7.50 4.37 23.65
CA SER A 185 6.48 4.88 24.57
C SER A 185 5.15 5.21 23.90
N SER A 186 5.15 5.57 22.63
CA SER A 186 3.93 5.85 21.87
C SER A 186 3.14 4.58 21.59
N THR A 187 3.80 3.53 21.16
CA THR A 187 3.19 2.19 20.97
C THR A 187 2.62 1.65 22.28
N LEU A 188 3.35 1.80 23.41
CA LEU A 188 2.84 1.39 24.73
C LEU A 188 1.61 2.20 25.14
N ALA A 189 1.61 3.51 24.92
CA ALA A 189 0.46 4.36 25.22
C ALA A 189 -0.79 3.95 24.42
N HIS A 190 -0.62 3.67 23.12
CA HIS A 190 -1.71 3.17 22.26
C HIS A 190 -2.21 1.80 22.72
N ALA A 191 -1.31 0.86 23.05
CA ALA A 191 -1.66 -0.47 23.53
C ALA A 191 -2.45 -0.40 24.85
N LEU A 192 -2.03 0.46 25.79
CA LEU A 192 -2.74 0.66 27.05
C LEU A 192 -4.12 1.31 26.85
N SER A 193 -4.24 2.25 25.93
CA SER A 193 -5.52 2.89 25.60
C SER A 193 -6.50 1.93 24.95
N GLY A 194 -6.00 1.06 24.06
CA GLY A 194 -6.77 0.04 23.36
C GLY A 194 -6.88 -1.31 24.09
N ARG A 195 -6.51 -1.39 25.38
CA ARG A 195 -6.54 -2.64 26.14
C ARG A 195 -7.93 -3.27 26.17
N THR A 196 -7.99 -4.57 26.00
CA THR A 196 -9.21 -5.37 26.08
C THR A 196 -9.31 -6.10 27.41
N VAL A 197 -10.55 -6.33 27.88
CA VAL A 197 -10.80 -7.13 29.08
C VAL A 197 -10.58 -8.60 28.73
N VAL A 198 -9.77 -9.28 29.53
CA VAL A 198 -9.60 -10.75 29.40
C VAL A 198 -10.90 -11.41 29.85
N GLN A 199 -11.53 -12.13 28.93
CA GLN A 199 -12.70 -12.97 29.25
C GLN A 199 -12.18 -14.30 29.82
N GLU A 200 -12.77 -14.74 30.93
CA GLU A 200 -12.51 -16.07 31.54
C GLU A 200 -13.00 -17.22 30.67
#